data_6a89edee62ee8e88fcf762a74983873c
#
_entry.id   6a89edee62ee8e88fcf762a74983873c
#
_cell.length_a   1.000
_cell.length_b   1.000
_cell.length_c   1.000
_cell.angle_alpha   90.00
_cell.angle_beta   90.00
_cell.angle_gamma   90.00
#
_symmetry.space_group_name_H-M   'P 1'
#
loop_
_entity.id
_entity.type
_entity.pdbx_description
1 polymer ?
#
loop_
_entity_poly.entity_id
_entity_poly.type
_entity_poly.pdbx_seq_one_letter_code
_entity_poly.pdbx_strand_id
1 'polypeptide(L)'
;MRTLLCLSLLIIAVGCRGKATTAERVATYGEAVQSRLTPACQARGVAYPPTQFTLIGLKAEKRLELWAPDASGRPRLIKVYPILAASGVAGPKLREGDQQVPEGIYAIESLNPNSRFHLALRVNYPNADDRRRAQTDGRTQLGGDIMIHGSNASIGCLAMGDPASEELFVLAALAGHQNVRVILSPVDFRQRDKVDLPSGQPSWVPALHAQIKAELDRYR
;
A
#
# COMPACT_ATOMS: atom_id res chain seq x y z
N MET A 1 -15.53 45.51 -56.14
CA MET A 1 -15.49 44.17 -55.54
C MET A 1 -14.63 44.25 -54.29
N ARG A 2 -15.24 44.21 -53.09
CA ARG A 2 -14.51 44.21 -51.81
C ARG A 2 -14.62 42.81 -51.21
N THR A 3 -13.49 42.11 -51.18
CA THR A 3 -13.35 40.79 -50.60
C THR A 3 -13.24 40.91 -49.08
N LEU A 4 -14.26 40.41 -48.34
CA LEU A 4 -14.21 40.27 -46.89
C LEU A 4 -13.43 39.02 -46.58
N LEU A 5 -12.29 39.21 -45.89
CA LEU A 5 -11.50 38.12 -45.30
C LEU A 5 -12.11 37.82 -43.91
N CYS A 6 -12.82 36.69 -43.75
CA CYS A 6 -13.24 36.18 -42.43
C CYS A 6 -12.05 35.52 -41.73
N LEU A 7 -11.56 36.18 -40.69
CA LEU A 7 -10.52 35.64 -39.82
C LEU A 7 -11.22 34.78 -38.73
N SER A 8 -11.14 33.46 -38.90
CA SER A 8 -11.67 32.52 -37.89
C SER A 8 -10.70 32.46 -36.71
N LEU A 9 -11.10 33.04 -35.58
CA LEU A 9 -10.37 32.99 -34.32
C LEU A 9 -10.53 31.61 -33.68
N LEU A 10 -9.49 30.76 -33.75
CA LEU A 10 -9.46 29.46 -33.07
C LEU A 10 -9.15 29.70 -31.60
N ILE A 11 -10.20 29.66 -30.75
CA ILE A 11 -10.06 29.75 -29.28
C ILE A 11 -9.54 28.40 -28.80
N ILE A 12 -8.23 28.28 -28.56
CA ILE A 12 -7.65 27.14 -27.84
C ILE A 12 -8.01 27.31 -26.37
N ALA A 13 -9.01 26.60 -25.92
CA ALA A 13 -9.33 26.48 -24.51
C ALA A 13 -8.19 25.72 -23.80
N VAL A 14 -7.26 26.44 -23.17
CA VAL A 14 -6.32 25.89 -22.22
C VAL A 14 -7.11 25.50 -20.98
N GLY A 15 -7.64 24.27 -20.96
CA GLY A 15 -8.28 23.71 -19.79
C GLY A 15 -7.23 23.56 -18.69
N CYS A 16 -7.39 24.29 -17.57
CA CYS A 16 -6.71 23.96 -16.32
C CYS A 16 -7.04 22.50 -16.00
N ARG A 17 -6.08 21.58 -16.22
CA ARG A 17 -6.22 20.21 -15.74
C ARG A 17 -6.22 20.24 -14.21
N GLY A 18 -7.41 20.16 -13.63
CA GLY A 18 -7.58 19.96 -12.18
C GLY A 18 -6.88 18.67 -11.72
N LYS A 19 -6.80 18.49 -10.41
CA LYS A 19 -6.27 17.23 -9.84
C LYS A 19 -7.20 16.08 -10.25
N ALA A 20 -6.61 14.97 -10.70
CA ALA A 20 -7.36 13.78 -11.08
C ALA A 20 -8.06 13.16 -9.87
N THR A 21 -9.26 12.66 -10.07
CA THR A 21 -10.02 11.89 -9.08
C THR A 21 -9.60 10.41 -9.08
N THR A 22 -9.97 9.68 -8.03
CA THR A 22 -9.81 8.22 -7.99
C THR A 22 -10.52 7.54 -9.16
N ALA A 23 -11.74 7.98 -9.51
CA ALA A 23 -12.51 7.43 -10.63
C ALA A 23 -11.81 7.62 -11.98
N GLU A 24 -11.24 8.80 -12.23
CA GLU A 24 -10.47 9.06 -13.44
C GLU A 24 -9.21 8.19 -13.53
N ARG A 25 -8.54 7.91 -12.41
CA ARG A 25 -7.38 6.99 -12.37
C ARG A 25 -7.80 5.55 -12.63
N VAL A 26 -8.94 5.11 -12.07
CA VAL A 26 -9.51 3.79 -12.38
C VAL A 26 -9.88 3.70 -13.87
N ALA A 27 -10.48 4.73 -14.44
CA ALA A 27 -10.77 4.76 -15.89
C ALA A 27 -9.49 4.71 -16.75
N THR A 28 -8.40 5.34 -16.28
CA THR A 28 -7.12 5.37 -17.02
C THR A 28 -6.39 4.02 -16.98
N TYR A 29 -6.34 3.36 -15.82
CA TYR A 29 -5.49 2.19 -15.60
C TYR A 29 -6.27 0.87 -15.48
N GLY A 30 -7.60 0.94 -15.30
CA GLY A 30 -8.44 -0.20 -14.93
C GLY A 30 -8.37 -1.37 -15.91
N GLU A 31 -8.47 -1.11 -17.21
CA GLU A 31 -8.40 -2.15 -18.24
C GLU A 31 -7.05 -2.88 -18.24
N ALA A 32 -5.96 -2.13 -18.21
CA ALA A 32 -4.61 -2.70 -18.16
C ALA A 32 -4.39 -3.51 -16.87
N VAL A 33 -4.87 -3.03 -15.73
CA VAL A 33 -4.81 -3.74 -14.44
C VAL A 33 -5.66 -5.00 -14.48
N GLN A 34 -6.87 -4.94 -14.99
CA GLN A 34 -7.74 -6.11 -15.18
C GLN A 34 -7.06 -7.18 -16.02
N SER A 35 -6.49 -6.79 -17.17
CA SER A 35 -5.76 -7.71 -18.05
C SER A 35 -4.59 -8.40 -17.32
N ARG A 36 -3.86 -7.69 -16.47
CA ARG A 36 -2.72 -8.25 -15.73
C ARG A 36 -3.13 -9.14 -14.56
N LEU A 37 -4.23 -8.83 -13.85
CA LEU A 37 -4.58 -9.51 -12.60
C LEU A 37 -5.66 -10.59 -12.75
N THR A 38 -6.55 -10.50 -13.74
CA THR A 38 -7.60 -11.50 -13.94
C THR A 38 -7.05 -12.92 -14.08
N PRO A 39 -6.00 -13.20 -14.88
CA PRO A 39 -5.45 -14.54 -14.98
C PRO A 39 -4.91 -15.08 -13.65
N ALA A 40 -4.25 -14.22 -12.86
CA ALA A 40 -3.71 -14.62 -11.56
C ALA A 40 -4.83 -14.90 -10.54
N CYS A 41 -5.90 -14.11 -10.52
CA CYS A 41 -7.08 -14.36 -9.68
C CYS A 41 -7.76 -15.67 -10.07
N GLN A 42 -8.05 -15.87 -11.35
CA GLN A 42 -8.71 -17.08 -11.86
C GLN A 42 -7.91 -18.36 -11.55
N ALA A 43 -6.59 -18.34 -11.73
CA ALA A 43 -5.71 -19.46 -11.40
C ALA A 43 -5.75 -19.86 -9.91
N ARG A 44 -6.27 -18.99 -9.05
CA ARG A 44 -6.40 -19.19 -7.60
C ARG A 44 -7.86 -19.35 -7.13
N GLY A 45 -8.82 -19.38 -8.05
CA GLY A 45 -10.24 -19.46 -7.72
C GLY A 45 -10.79 -18.22 -7.05
N VAL A 46 -10.17 -17.05 -7.30
CA VAL A 46 -10.58 -15.76 -6.76
C VAL A 46 -11.29 -14.96 -7.83
N ALA A 47 -12.42 -14.32 -7.49
CA ALA A 47 -13.12 -13.41 -8.38
C ALA A 47 -12.29 -12.14 -8.63
N TYR A 48 -12.34 -11.59 -9.85
CA TYR A 48 -11.79 -10.28 -10.17
C TYR A 48 -12.92 -9.27 -10.45
N PRO A 49 -12.89 -8.07 -9.87
CA PRO A 49 -12.00 -7.68 -8.77
C PRO A 49 -12.42 -8.37 -7.46
N PRO A 50 -11.46 -8.68 -6.55
CA PRO A 50 -11.81 -9.16 -5.22
C PRO A 50 -12.50 -8.05 -4.42
N THR A 51 -13.52 -8.39 -3.64
CA THR A 51 -14.26 -7.44 -2.80
C THR A 51 -13.51 -7.04 -1.52
N GLN A 52 -12.51 -7.83 -1.14
CA GLN A 52 -11.59 -7.59 -0.04
C GLN A 52 -10.26 -8.27 -0.31
N PHE A 53 -9.18 -7.73 0.21
CA PHE A 53 -7.86 -8.34 0.09
C PHE A 53 -6.90 -7.89 1.19
N THR A 54 -5.80 -8.62 1.34
CA THR A 54 -4.74 -8.32 2.30
C THR A 54 -3.42 -8.11 1.57
N LEU A 55 -2.72 -7.06 1.94
CA LEU A 55 -1.35 -6.78 1.54
C LEU A 55 -0.43 -7.17 2.69
N ILE A 56 0.56 -8.02 2.43
CA ILE A 56 1.56 -8.43 3.42
C ILE A 56 2.92 -7.92 2.97
N GLY A 57 3.42 -6.88 3.64
CA GLY A 57 4.74 -6.32 3.41
C GLY A 57 5.77 -6.99 4.32
N LEU A 58 6.77 -7.63 3.72
CA LEU A 58 7.85 -8.34 4.39
C LEU A 58 9.15 -7.54 4.18
N LYS A 59 9.58 -6.83 5.25
CA LYS A 59 10.65 -5.83 5.16
C LYS A 59 11.99 -6.44 4.77
N ALA A 60 12.41 -7.51 5.42
CA ALA A 60 13.69 -8.16 5.15
C ALA A 60 13.73 -8.83 3.77
N GLU A 61 12.63 -9.43 3.37
CA GLU A 61 12.49 -10.10 2.08
C GLU A 61 12.27 -9.12 0.92
N LYS A 62 12.02 -7.84 1.22
CA LYS A 62 11.71 -6.78 0.26
C LYS A 62 10.61 -7.18 -0.73
N ARG A 63 9.53 -7.76 -0.22
CA ARG A 63 8.38 -8.17 -1.02
C ARG A 63 7.05 -7.76 -0.39
N LEU A 64 6.08 -7.48 -1.24
CA LEU A 64 4.69 -7.26 -0.90
C LEU A 64 3.86 -8.37 -1.53
N GLU A 65 3.09 -9.07 -0.73
CA GLU A 65 2.20 -10.14 -1.18
C GLU A 65 0.76 -9.63 -1.25
N LEU A 66 0.07 -9.93 -2.35
CA LEU A 66 -1.37 -9.69 -2.52
C LEU A 66 -2.12 -10.99 -2.27
N TRP A 67 -2.96 -11.01 -1.25
CA TRP A 67 -3.80 -12.14 -0.87
C TRP A 67 -5.28 -11.77 -0.94
N ALA A 68 -6.11 -12.65 -1.50
CA ALA A 68 -7.55 -12.48 -1.49
C ALA A 68 -8.25 -13.82 -1.21
N PRO A 69 -9.48 -13.82 -0.65
CA PRO A 69 -10.21 -15.05 -0.38
C PRO A 69 -10.73 -15.66 -1.69
N ASP A 70 -10.65 -16.98 -1.79
CA ASP A 70 -11.39 -17.74 -2.80
C ASP A 70 -12.89 -17.85 -2.44
N ALA A 71 -13.66 -18.55 -3.27
CA ALA A 71 -15.11 -18.75 -3.05
C ALA A 71 -15.44 -19.46 -1.72
N SER A 72 -14.49 -20.17 -1.13
CA SER A 72 -14.64 -20.82 0.18
C SER A 72 -14.22 -19.92 1.35
N GLY A 73 -13.75 -18.71 1.07
CA GLY A 73 -13.23 -17.78 2.07
C GLY A 73 -11.76 -18.04 2.47
N ARG A 74 -11.06 -18.96 1.82
CA ARG A 74 -9.66 -19.25 2.12
C ARG A 74 -8.75 -18.20 1.47
N PRO A 75 -7.78 -17.63 2.19
CA PRO A 75 -6.80 -16.73 1.60
C PRO A 75 -5.97 -17.43 0.51
N ARG A 76 -5.83 -16.77 -0.64
CA ARG A 76 -5.01 -17.25 -1.76
C ARG A 76 -4.00 -16.19 -2.14
N LEU A 77 -2.76 -16.61 -2.31
CA LEU A 77 -1.70 -15.72 -2.83
C LEU A 77 -1.95 -15.48 -4.32
N ILE A 78 -2.29 -14.25 -4.67
CA ILE A 78 -2.57 -13.83 -6.05
C ILE A 78 -1.28 -13.42 -6.75
N LYS A 79 -0.50 -12.55 -6.09
CA LYS A 79 0.71 -11.98 -6.69
C LYS A 79 1.71 -11.56 -5.64
N VAL A 80 2.99 -11.59 -6.00
CA VAL A 80 4.10 -11.07 -5.21
C VAL A 80 4.74 -9.93 -5.99
N TYR A 81 4.96 -8.81 -5.32
CA TYR A 81 5.63 -7.64 -5.87
C TYR A 81 6.96 -7.40 -5.16
N PRO A 82 8.03 -7.05 -5.86
CA PRO A 82 9.23 -6.56 -5.21
C PRO A 82 8.97 -5.19 -4.59
N ILE A 83 9.45 -4.96 -3.38
CA ILE A 83 9.55 -3.64 -2.79
C ILE A 83 10.87 -3.04 -3.30
N LEU A 84 10.80 -2.04 -4.17
CA LEU A 84 11.97 -1.44 -4.82
C LEU A 84 12.78 -0.58 -3.86
N ALA A 85 12.12 0.12 -2.94
CA ALA A 85 12.75 0.84 -1.86
C ALA A 85 11.84 0.86 -0.61
N ALA A 86 12.46 0.61 0.53
CA ALA A 86 11.92 0.82 1.86
C ALA A 86 13.08 1.17 2.77
N SER A 87 12.95 2.23 3.55
CA SER A 87 14.00 2.64 4.48
C SER A 87 13.78 2.02 5.86
N GLY A 88 14.82 2.11 6.68
CA GLY A 88 14.83 1.59 8.03
C GLY A 88 15.39 0.18 8.14
N VAL A 89 15.28 -0.37 9.34
CA VAL A 89 15.77 -1.69 9.73
C VAL A 89 14.64 -2.51 10.36
N ALA A 90 14.90 -3.73 10.82
CA ALA A 90 13.95 -4.48 11.63
C ALA A 90 13.61 -3.70 12.92
N GLY A 91 12.35 -3.71 13.29
CA GLY A 91 11.78 -2.95 14.39
C GLY A 91 10.70 -1.98 13.94
N PRO A 92 9.75 -1.64 14.83
CA PRO A 92 8.64 -0.76 14.52
C PRO A 92 9.08 0.69 14.33
N LYS A 93 8.22 1.48 13.66
CA LYS A 93 8.35 2.94 13.65
C LYS A 93 7.98 3.50 15.01
N LEU A 94 8.86 4.33 15.59
CA LEU A 94 8.70 4.86 16.93
C LEU A 94 8.44 6.37 16.99
N ARG A 95 8.98 7.14 16.02
CA ARG A 95 8.89 8.60 16.03
C ARG A 95 8.90 9.19 14.64
N GLU A 96 8.47 10.42 14.53
CA GLU A 96 8.61 11.19 13.30
C GLU A 96 10.10 11.31 12.90
N GLY A 97 10.37 11.24 11.60
CA GLY A 97 11.73 11.36 11.07
C GLY A 97 12.66 10.16 11.28
N ASP A 98 12.23 9.08 11.92
CA ASP A 98 13.05 7.87 12.12
C ASP A 98 13.26 7.05 10.84
N GLN A 99 12.62 7.43 9.76
CA GLN A 99 12.71 6.77 8.44
C GLN A 99 12.34 5.27 8.47
N GLN A 100 11.58 4.84 9.46
CA GLN A 100 11.16 3.45 9.60
C GLN A 100 9.83 3.19 8.90
N VAL A 101 9.74 2.07 8.19
CA VAL A 101 8.46 1.46 7.84
C VAL A 101 7.87 0.87 9.11
N PRO A 102 6.61 1.19 9.48
CA PRO A 102 5.99 0.62 10.68
C PRO A 102 5.83 -0.90 10.59
N GLU A 103 5.67 -1.55 11.73
CA GLU A 103 5.36 -2.98 11.85
C GLU A 103 4.05 -3.14 12.61
N GLY A 104 3.16 -3.97 12.09
CA GLY A 104 1.84 -4.15 12.68
C GLY A 104 0.76 -4.54 11.69
N ILE A 105 -0.48 -4.41 12.13
CA ILE A 105 -1.68 -4.71 11.37
C ILE A 105 -2.43 -3.39 11.14
N TYR A 106 -2.65 -3.06 9.89
CA TYR A 106 -3.16 -1.78 9.41
C TYR A 106 -4.32 -1.95 8.44
N ALA A 107 -4.89 -0.84 8.02
CA ALA A 107 -5.83 -0.71 6.91
C ALA A 107 -5.35 0.39 5.95
N ILE A 108 -5.98 0.50 4.80
CA ILE A 108 -5.80 1.65 3.92
C ILE A 108 -6.79 2.75 4.35
N GLU A 109 -6.23 3.90 4.74
CA GLU A 109 -7.00 5.07 5.19
C GLU A 109 -7.61 5.84 4.02
N SER A 110 -6.84 6.00 2.94
CA SER A 110 -7.27 6.75 1.76
C SER A 110 -6.43 6.42 0.53
N LEU A 111 -6.94 6.80 -0.64
CA LEU A 111 -6.24 6.72 -1.92
C LEU A 111 -5.81 8.12 -2.36
N ASN A 112 -4.55 8.26 -2.79
CA ASN A 112 -4.03 9.50 -3.34
C ASN A 112 -3.80 9.36 -4.85
N PRO A 113 -4.74 9.84 -5.69
CA PRO A 113 -4.63 9.78 -7.15
C PRO A 113 -3.64 10.79 -7.74
N ASN A 114 -3.11 11.70 -6.92
CA ASN A 114 -2.20 12.78 -7.31
C ASN A 114 -0.92 12.79 -6.47
N SER A 115 -0.45 11.60 -6.09
CA SER A 115 0.80 11.47 -5.37
C SER A 115 1.99 11.95 -6.22
N ARG A 116 2.99 12.57 -5.57
CA ARG A 116 4.27 12.91 -6.20
C ARG A 116 5.02 11.66 -6.71
N PHE A 117 4.65 10.49 -6.23
CA PHE A 117 5.19 9.20 -6.58
C PHE A 117 4.16 8.36 -7.35
N HIS A 118 3.53 8.95 -8.35
CA HIS A 118 2.50 8.38 -9.21
C HIS A 118 1.17 8.17 -8.46
N LEU A 119 0.82 6.95 -8.06
CA LEU A 119 -0.37 6.62 -7.27
C LEU A 119 0.04 6.10 -5.89
N ALA A 120 -0.77 6.40 -4.86
CA ALA A 120 -0.45 5.95 -3.52
C ALA A 120 -1.68 5.52 -2.71
N LEU A 121 -1.47 4.50 -1.88
CA LEU A 121 -2.39 4.04 -0.85
C LEU A 121 -1.84 4.49 0.50
N ARG A 122 -2.59 5.27 1.27
CA ARG A 122 -2.19 5.72 2.60
C ARG A 122 -2.54 4.65 3.64
N VAL A 123 -1.54 4.21 4.37
CA VAL A 123 -1.70 3.30 5.50
C VAL A 123 -2.14 4.09 6.72
N ASN A 124 -3.07 3.57 7.53
CA ASN A 124 -3.62 4.23 8.71
C ASN A 124 -2.66 4.23 9.93
N TYR A 125 -1.37 4.47 9.67
CA TYR A 125 -0.38 4.69 10.73
C TYR A 125 -0.33 6.17 11.14
N PRO A 126 -0.26 6.50 12.46
CA PRO A 126 -0.40 5.58 13.59
C PRO A 126 -1.87 5.22 13.84
N ASN A 127 -2.14 3.92 14.06
CA ASN A 127 -3.47 3.44 14.44
C ASN A 127 -3.67 3.47 15.99
N ALA A 128 -4.77 2.90 16.48
CA ALA A 128 -5.07 2.88 17.89
C ALA A 128 -4.04 2.08 18.70
N ASP A 129 -3.49 1.00 18.13
CA ASP A 129 -2.48 0.16 18.78
C ASP A 129 -1.14 0.88 18.89
N ASP A 130 -0.73 1.59 17.84
CA ASP A 130 0.48 2.42 17.86
C ASP A 130 0.40 3.52 18.92
N ARG A 131 -0.75 4.20 18.99
CA ARG A 131 -0.97 5.26 19.99
C ARG A 131 -0.97 4.71 21.41
N ARG A 132 -1.57 3.54 21.65
CA ARG A 132 -1.59 2.89 22.95
C ARG A 132 -0.18 2.51 23.42
N ARG A 133 0.63 1.91 22.52
CA ARG A 133 2.05 1.62 22.80
C ARG A 133 2.87 2.88 23.04
N ALA A 134 2.61 3.93 22.26
CA ALA A 134 3.28 5.21 22.45
C ALA A 134 2.98 5.85 23.81
N GLN A 135 1.73 5.76 24.28
CA GLN A 135 1.36 6.24 25.63
C GLN A 135 2.13 5.49 26.72
N THR A 136 2.30 4.17 26.58
CA THR A 136 3.10 3.36 27.52
C THR A 136 4.55 3.82 27.61
N ASP A 137 5.12 4.25 26.49
CA ASP A 137 6.51 4.72 26.37
C ASP A 137 6.66 6.24 26.58
N GLY A 138 5.58 6.99 26.81
CA GLY A 138 5.60 8.45 26.89
C GLY A 138 5.92 9.15 25.56
N ARG A 139 5.71 8.50 24.40
CA ARG A 139 5.97 9.08 23.06
C ARG A 139 4.75 9.81 22.53
N THR A 140 4.96 11.02 21.99
CA THR A 140 3.88 11.88 21.49
C THR A 140 3.97 12.18 20.00
N GLN A 141 5.17 12.20 19.42
CA GLN A 141 5.41 12.53 18.03
C GLN A 141 5.71 11.26 17.22
N LEU A 142 4.67 10.56 16.80
CA LEU A 142 4.80 9.28 16.07
C LEU A 142 5.08 9.47 14.58
N GLY A 143 4.76 10.64 14.04
CA GLY A 143 4.75 10.90 12.60
C GLY A 143 3.53 10.25 11.92
N GLY A 144 3.58 10.18 10.59
CA GLY A 144 2.49 9.67 9.76
C GLY A 144 2.92 9.56 8.29
N ASP A 145 1.94 9.70 7.39
CA ASP A 145 2.15 9.71 5.93
C ASP A 145 2.87 8.46 5.39
N ILE A 146 2.56 7.31 5.96
CA ILE A 146 3.06 6.02 5.47
C ILE A 146 2.25 5.62 4.24
N MET A 147 2.94 5.45 3.10
CA MET A 147 2.33 5.16 1.81
C MET A 147 2.88 3.87 1.20
N ILE A 148 2.03 3.18 0.46
CA ILE A 148 2.41 2.21 -0.57
C ILE A 148 2.23 2.94 -1.90
N HIS A 149 3.30 3.17 -2.67
CA HIS A 149 3.28 4.11 -3.80
C HIS A 149 4.15 3.66 -4.98
N GLY A 150 3.99 4.32 -6.11
CA GLY A 150 4.81 4.15 -7.30
C GLY A 150 6.23 4.69 -7.13
N SER A 151 6.97 4.82 -8.25
CA SER A 151 8.37 5.20 -8.24
C SER A 151 9.28 4.20 -7.50
N ASN A 152 10.55 4.55 -7.35
CA ASN A 152 11.59 3.69 -6.76
C ASN A 152 12.34 4.34 -5.60
N ALA A 153 11.86 5.47 -5.08
CA ALA A 153 12.47 6.18 -3.96
C ALA A 153 11.52 6.20 -2.75
N SER A 154 12.03 5.95 -1.56
CA SER A 154 11.24 5.94 -0.32
C SER A 154 12.04 6.46 0.87
N ILE A 155 11.31 7.14 1.79
CA ILE A 155 11.75 7.52 3.14
C ILE A 155 10.61 7.17 4.11
N GLY A 156 10.61 5.94 4.66
CA GLY A 156 9.56 5.45 5.57
C GLY A 156 8.33 4.84 4.88
N CYS A 157 8.25 4.87 3.56
CA CYS A 157 7.17 4.31 2.74
C CYS A 157 7.60 3.00 2.05
N LEU A 158 6.68 2.39 1.30
CA LEU A 158 6.98 1.25 0.43
C LEU A 158 6.86 1.70 -1.03
N ALA A 159 8.00 1.83 -1.71
CA ALA A 159 8.05 2.15 -3.14
C ALA A 159 7.96 0.86 -3.96
N MET A 160 6.94 0.77 -4.81
CA MET A 160 6.58 -0.45 -5.54
C MET A 160 6.87 -0.39 -7.03
N GLY A 161 7.20 0.81 -7.55
CA GLY A 161 7.17 1.10 -8.99
C GLY A 161 5.76 1.34 -9.51
N ASP A 162 5.67 2.04 -10.64
CA ASP A 162 4.39 2.52 -11.16
C ASP A 162 3.41 1.39 -11.54
N PRO A 163 3.82 0.31 -12.24
CA PRO A 163 2.88 -0.76 -12.59
C PRO A 163 2.26 -1.46 -11.38
N ALA A 164 3.04 -1.68 -10.31
CA ALA A 164 2.53 -2.31 -9.09
C ALA A 164 1.60 -1.35 -8.33
N SER A 165 1.95 -0.06 -8.25
CA SER A 165 1.09 0.93 -7.60
C SER A 165 -0.23 1.13 -8.33
N GLU A 166 -0.26 1.05 -9.66
CA GLU A 166 -1.50 1.06 -10.47
C GLU A 166 -2.40 -0.13 -10.11
N GLU A 167 -1.84 -1.34 -10.06
CA GLU A 167 -2.58 -2.55 -9.72
C GLU A 167 -3.19 -2.46 -8.32
N LEU A 168 -2.38 -2.09 -7.33
CA LEU A 168 -2.83 -1.97 -5.94
C LEU A 168 -3.86 -0.84 -5.75
N PHE A 169 -3.66 0.30 -6.41
CA PHE A 169 -4.57 1.44 -6.34
C PHE A 169 -5.93 1.12 -6.97
N VAL A 170 -5.94 0.56 -8.18
CA VAL A 170 -7.18 0.19 -8.88
C VAL A 170 -7.94 -0.88 -8.09
N LEU A 171 -7.25 -1.92 -7.60
CA LEU A 171 -7.90 -2.93 -6.76
C LEU A 171 -8.51 -2.33 -5.49
N ALA A 172 -7.77 -1.46 -4.80
CA ALA A 172 -8.26 -0.81 -3.59
C ALA A 172 -9.45 0.14 -3.86
N ALA A 173 -9.46 0.80 -5.02
CA ALA A 173 -10.58 1.61 -5.45
C ALA A 173 -11.83 0.77 -5.76
N LEU A 174 -11.67 -0.36 -6.45
CA LEU A 174 -12.77 -1.26 -6.83
C LEU A 174 -13.33 -2.04 -5.64
N ALA A 175 -12.47 -2.50 -4.73
CA ALA A 175 -12.90 -3.20 -3.51
C ALA A 175 -13.51 -2.26 -2.46
N GLY A 176 -13.21 -0.95 -2.55
CA GLY A 176 -13.35 -0.01 -1.44
C GLY A 176 -12.12 -0.10 -0.52
N HIS A 177 -11.35 0.98 -0.41
CA HIS A 177 -10.07 0.97 0.32
C HIS A 177 -10.19 0.52 1.79
N GLN A 178 -11.36 0.71 2.43
CA GLN A 178 -11.64 0.24 3.79
C GLN A 178 -11.69 -1.31 3.91
N ASN A 179 -11.82 -2.03 2.80
CA ASN A 179 -11.80 -3.49 2.73
C ASN A 179 -10.38 -4.04 2.45
N VAL A 180 -9.37 -3.17 2.52
CA VAL A 180 -7.97 -3.54 2.32
C VAL A 180 -7.26 -3.61 3.67
N ARG A 181 -6.84 -4.81 4.05
CA ARG A 181 -5.99 -5.04 5.22
C ARG A 181 -4.52 -4.97 4.83
N VAL A 182 -3.68 -4.45 5.71
CA VAL A 182 -2.23 -4.38 5.52
C VAL A 182 -1.53 -4.97 6.73
N ILE A 183 -0.64 -5.93 6.51
CA ILE A 183 0.24 -6.49 7.53
C ILE A 183 1.67 -6.12 7.15
N LEU A 184 2.36 -5.39 8.02
CA LEU A 184 3.76 -5.05 7.84
C LEU A 184 4.60 -5.81 8.86
N SER A 185 5.46 -6.68 8.36
CA SER A 185 6.27 -7.60 9.17
C SER A 185 7.76 -7.34 8.97
N PRO A 186 8.59 -7.42 10.03
CA PRO A 186 10.04 -7.32 9.87
C PRO A 186 10.63 -8.42 9.01
N VAL A 187 10.09 -9.63 9.13
CA VAL A 187 10.49 -10.85 8.40
C VAL A 187 9.25 -11.70 8.08
N ASP A 188 9.41 -12.70 7.25
CA ASP A 188 8.40 -13.74 7.08
C ASP A 188 8.39 -14.72 8.26
N PHE A 189 7.57 -14.43 9.28
CA PHE A 189 7.43 -15.30 10.46
C PHE A 189 6.82 -16.69 10.15
N ARG A 190 6.36 -16.94 8.93
CA ARG A 190 5.97 -18.29 8.48
C ARG A 190 7.20 -19.17 8.20
N GLN A 191 8.38 -18.54 8.01
CA GLN A 191 9.65 -19.20 7.69
C GLN A 191 10.73 -18.98 8.74
N ARG A 192 10.59 -17.97 9.60
CA ARG A 192 11.56 -17.60 10.63
C ARG A 192 10.87 -17.37 11.96
N ASP A 193 11.46 -17.88 13.05
CA ASP A 193 10.92 -17.69 14.40
C ASP A 193 11.46 -16.43 15.09
N LYS A 194 12.59 -15.90 14.60
CA LYS A 194 13.29 -14.78 15.23
C LYS A 194 13.66 -13.72 14.23
N VAL A 195 13.80 -12.51 14.73
CA VAL A 195 14.31 -11.35 13.99
C VAL A 195 15.39 -10.69 14.82
N ASP A 196 16.50 -10.34 14.17
CA ASP A 196 17.59 -9.59 14.80
C ASP A 196 17.19 -8.13 14.89
N LEU A 197 16.92 -7.67 16.10
CA LEU A 197 16.52 -6.31 16.40
C LEU A 197 17.71 -5.49 16.88
N PRO A 198 17.80 -4.21 16.51
CA PRO A 198 18.75 -3.29 17.15
C PRO A 198 18.50 -3.21 18.65
N SER A 199 19.53 -2.91 19.42
CA SER A 199 19.40 -2.68 20.87
C SER A 199 18.46 -1.50 21.17
N GLY A 200 17.89 -1.51 22.38
CA GLY A 200 17.04 -0.40 22.84
C GLY A 200 15.60 -0.43 22.31
N GLN A 201 15.13 -1.57 21.77
CA GLN A 201 13.72 -1.71 21.39
C GLN A 201 12.81 -1.69 22.62
N PRO A 202 11.59 -1.11 22.48
CA PRO A 202 10.60 -1.15 23.56
C PRO A 202 10.23 -2.57 23.97
N SER A 203 9.91 -2.77 25.24
CA SER A 203 9.59 -4.08 25.83
C SER A 203 8.36 -4.78 25.22
N TRP A 204 7.47 -4.03 24.57
CA TRP A 204 6.27 -4.57 23.91
C TRP A 204 6.54 -5.16 22.50
N VAL A 205 7.73 -4.95 21.91
CA VAL A 205 8.03 -5.41 20.54
C VAL A 205 7.90 -6.93 20.39
N PRO A 206 8.36 -7.79 21.30
CA PRO A 206 8.13 -9.24 21.19
C PRO A 206 6.63 -9.61 21.13
N ALA A 207 5.78 -8.93 21.90
CA ALA A 207 4.33 -9.16 21.86
C ALA A 207 3.71 -8.71 20.51
N LEU A 208 4.17 -7.59 19.95
CA LEU A 208 3.79 -7.15 18.62
C LEU A 208 4.17 -8.20 17.56
N HIS A 209 5.39 -8.71 17.60
CA HIS A 209 5.86 -9.73 16.64
C HIS A 209 5.09 -11.04 16.78
N ALA A 210 4.75 -11.46 18.01
CA ALA A 210 3.89 -12.61 18.22
C ALA A 210 2.48 -12.41 17.61
N GLN A 211 1.92 -11.21 17.73
CA GLN A 211 0.64 -10.85 17.10
C GLN A 211 0.74 -10.90 15.57
N ILE A 212 1.79 -10.33 14.99
CA ILE A 212 2.03 -10.36 13.53
C ILE A 212 2.19 -11.81 13.06
N LYS A 213 2.97 -12.64 13.78
CA LYS A 213 3.14 -14.06 13.45
C LYS A 213 1.81 -14.79 13.41
N ALA A 214 1.00 -14.66 14.45
CA ALA A 214 -0.33 -15.29 14.52
C ALA A 214 -1.25 -14.88 13.36
N GLU A 215 -1.15 -13.61 12.91
CA GLU A 215 -1.88 -13.18 11.71
C GLU A 215 -1.31 -13.77 10.42
N LEU A 216 0.02 -13.83 10.27
CA LEU A 216 0.66 -14.41 9.07
C LEU A 216 0.36 -15.89 8.91
N ASP A 217 0.17 -16.64 10.02
CA ASP A 217 -0.17 -18.07 9.98
C ASP A 217 -1.50 -18.37 9.25
N ARG A 218 -2.36 -17.37 9.07
CA ARG A 218 -3.61 -17.48 8.29
C ARG A 218 -3.36 -17.47 6.78
N TYR A 219 -2.15 -17.09 6.34
CA TYR A 219 -1.78 -16.90 4.94
C TYR A 219 -0.69 -17.90 4.53
N ARG A 220 -1.10 -19.17 4.39
CA ARG A 220 -0.24 -20.30 3.99
C ARG A 220 -0.77 -21.03 2.75
#